data_9310f6c0312fdab3361e47944dc4ee3e
#
_entry.id   9310f6c0312fdab3361e47944dc4ee3e
#
_cell.length_a   1.000
_cell.length_b   1.000
_cell.length_c   1.000
_cell.angle_alpha   90.00
_cell.angle_beta   90.00
_cell.angle_gamma   90.00
#
_symmetry.space_group_name_H-M   'P 1'
#
loop_
_entity.id
_entity.type
_entity.pdbx_description
1 polymer ?
#
loop_
_entity_poly.entity_id
_entity_poly.type
_entity_poly.pdbx_seq_one_letter_code
_entity_poly.pdbx_strand_id
1 'polypeptide(L)'
;MFKNIISVLVAASVMAGAAFAERYVMVTHGEGKDPFWPVVQKGGEDAARAIGAEFEYIYNPSADMADMASSIQAAAATQPDGMVISLPDPDALGPAIKAAVAAGVPVITMNSGLESSASLGALMHVGQPEKLAGQSAGKRAKSEGASNGLCMIQEAYNTALVDRCEGYGENVPIKFIDTTSDPATIVTRATAALQANSGIDAVLSVGPHVCSGVAKAMDDLGMSAHHSCFDLSPEVMDLINAGKVSFTIDQQQRLQGYMPIIVLHLYNNSAGLLPGANIPSGPGFVDKSNASQVSA
;
A
#
# COMPACT_ATOMS: atom_id res chain seq x y z
N MET A 1 80.47 23.63 -10.90
CA MET A 1 79.60 22.47 -11.07
C MET A 1 78.33 22.67 -10.26
N PHE A 2 77.29 23.22 -10.81
CA PHE A 2 75.97 23.34 -10.17
C PHE A 2 75.02 22.30 -10.73
N LYS A 3 74.58 21.39 -9.88
CA LYS A 3 73.52 20.37 -10.23
C LYS A 3 72.16 20.97 -9.98
N ASN A 4 71.41 21.26 -11.04
CA ASN A 4 70.01 21.62 -10.98
C ASN A 4 69.16 20.38 -10.65
N ILE A 5 68.52 20.36 -9.49
CA ILE A 5 67.51 19.37 -9.13
C ILE A 5 66.16 19.96 -9.57
N ILE A 6 65.60 19.42 -10.64
CA ILE A 6 64.21 19.73 -11.05
C ILE A 6 63.28 18.86 -10.23
N SER A 7 62.59 19.49 -9.28
CA SER A 7 61.49 18.84 -8.56
C SER A 7 60.22 18.87 -9.43
N VAL A 8 59.82 17.68 -9.92
CA VAL A 8 58.54 17.51 -10.60
C VAL A 8 57.44 17.34 -9.53
N LEU A 9 56.64 18.36 -9.34
CA LEU A 9 55.40 18.28 -8.57
C LEU A 9 54.34 17.54 -9.40
N VAL A 10 54.05 16.31 -9.05
CA VAL A 10 52.90 15.56 -9.57
C VAL A 10 51.65 16.08 -8.80
N ALA A 11 50.89 16.94 -9.43
CA ALA A 11 49.56 17.33 -8.93
C ALA A 11 48.61 16.15 -9.17
N ALA A 12 48.33 15.39 -8.15
CA ALA A 12 47.21 14.40 -8.16
C ALA A 12 45.93 15.19 -8.13
N SER A 13 45.29 15.38 -9.30
CA SER A 13 43.94 15.87 -9.40
C SER A 13 42.98 14.82 -8.84
N VAL A 14 42.55 14.98 -7.60
CA VAL A 14 41.42 14.25 -7.05
C VAL A 14 40.18 14.75 -7.81
N MET A 15 39.77 14.04 -8.86
CA MET A 15 38.44 14.18 -9.40
C MET A 15 37.46 13.70 -8.32
N ALA A 16 36.99 14.62 -7.49
CA ALA A 16 35.76 14.40 -6.75
C ALA A 16 34.64 14.24 -7.81
N GLY A 17 34.34 13.01 -8.17
CA GLY A 17 33.16 12.72 -8.95
C GLY A 17 31.98 13.38 -8.23
N ALA A 18 31.23 14.23 -8.91
CA ALA A 18 29.95 14.70 -8.38
C ALA A 18 29.14 13.42 -8.08
N ALA A 19 28.95 13.10 -6.82
CA ALA A 19 28.04 12.05 -6.43
C ALA A 19 26.65 12.56 -6.87
N PHE A 20 26.11 12.00 -7.94
CA PHE A 20 24.72 12.22 -8.31
C PHE A 20 23.87 11.70 -7.16
N ALA A 21 22.84 12.45 -6.80
CA ALA A 21 21.86 11.97 -5.81
C ALA A 21 21.21 10.69 -6.35
N GLU A 22 21.07 9.69 -5.50
CA GLU A 22 20.33 8.47 -5.86
C GLU A 22 18.90 8.86 -6.27
N ARG A 23 18.33 8.16 -7.23
CA ARG A 23 16.99 8.41 -7.74
C ARG A 23 16.11 7.18 -7.59
N TYR A 24 15.01 7.33 -6.87
CA TYR A 24 14.04 6.29 -6.63
C TYR A 24 12.69 6.62 -7.28
N VAL A 25 12.08 5.61 -7.90
CA VAL A 25 10.78 5.74 -8.55
C VAL A 25 9.79 4.82 -7.88
N MET A 26 8.65 5.37 -7.44
CA MET A 26 7.55 4.60 -6.88
C MET A 26 6.38 4.62 -7.86
N VAL A 27 5.91 3.41 -8.26
CA VAL A 27 4.77 3.23 -9.17
C VAL A 27 3.66 2.52 -8.41
N THR A 28 2.47 3.15 -8.34
CA THR A 28 1.33 2.62 -7.58
C THR A 28 0.06 2.54 -8.42
N HIS A 29 -0.84 1.64 -8.03
CA HIS A 29 -2.15 1.45 -8.68
C HIS A 29 -3.23 2.40 -8.15
N GLY A 30 -2.88 3.31 -7.26
CA GLY A 30 -3.84 4.17 -6.59
C GLY A 30 -4.64 5.05 -7.51
N GLU A 31 -5.95 5.07 -7.32
CA GLU A 31 -6.83 6.04 -7.95
C GLU A 31 -6.78 7.38 -7.18
N GLY A 32 -6.85 8.51 -7.92
CA GLY A 32 -6.63 9.85 -7.35
C GLY A 32 -7.67 10.32 -6.31
N LYS A 33 -8.70 9.50 -5.99
CA LYS A 33 -9.72 9.80 -4.98
C LYS A 33 -9.58 8.96 -3.71
N ASP A 34 -8.66 8.00 -3.67
CA ASP A 34 -8.41 7.19 -2.50
C ASP A 34 -7.46 7.93 -1.54
N PRO A 35 -7.88 8.25 -0.30
CA PRO A 35 -7.07 8.97 0.67
C PRO A 35 -5.83 8.18 1.16
N PHE A 36 -5.73 6.89 0.87
CA PHE A 36 -4.61 6.03 1.21
C PHE A 36 -3.30 6.48 0.55
N TRP A 37 -3.32 6.73 -0.76
CA TRP A 37 -2.12 6.92 -1.58
C TRP A 37 -1.35 8.21 -1.33
N PRO A 38 -1.98 9.36 -1.04
CA PRO A 38 -1.25 10.57 -0.63
C PRO A 38 -0.39 10.38 0.62
N VAL A 39 -0.82 9.52 1.56
CA VAL A 39 -0.06 9.19 2.78
C VAL A 39 1.16 8.33 2.44
N VAL A 40 1.01 7.36 1.53
CA VAL A 40 2.12 6.55 0.99
C VAL A 40 3.14 7.43 0.28
N GLN A 41 2.68 8.29 -0.66
CA GLN A 41 3.55 9.24 -1.37
C GLN A 41 4.35 10.10 -0.39
N LYS A 42 3.69 10.65 0.61
CA LYS A 42 4.34 11.46 1.65
C LYS A 42 5.42 10.68 2.40
N GLY A 43 5.20 9.39 2.64
CA GLY A 43 6.21 8.50 3.22
C GLY A 43 7.47 8.40 2.36
N GLY A 44 7.31 8.18 1.05
CA GLY A 44 8.41 8.13 0.08
C GLY A 44 9.18 9.45 -0.01
N GLU A 45 8.47 10.57 -0.10
CA GLU A 45 9.06 11.91 -0.13
C GLU A 45 9.89 12.21 1.14
N ASP A 46 9.36 11.82 2.30
CA ASP A 46 10.05 12.05 3.58
C ASP A 46 11.32 11.18 3.69
N ALA A 47 11.26 9.93 3.21
CA ALA A 47 12.42 9.04 3.17
C ALA A 47 13.51 9.59 2.23
N ALA A 48 13.15 9.94 1.00
CA ALA A 48 14.09 10.50 0.03
C ALA A 48 14.75 11.79 0.55
N ARG A 49 13.96 12.67 1.17
CA ARG A 49 14.49 13.89 1.81
C ARG A 49 15.48 13.57 2.93
N ALA A 50 15.20 12.54 3.74
CA ALA A 50 16.06 12.15 4.86
C ALA A 50 17.43 11.65 4.42
N ILE A 51 17.53 11.05 3.23
CA ILE A 51 18.79 10.52 2.67
C ILE A 51 19.39 11.39 1.56
N GLY A 52 18.76 12.50 1.19
CA GLY A 52 19.24 13.38 0.13
C GLY A 52 19.09 12.83 -1.27
N ALA A 53 18.11 11.93 -1.52
CA ALA A 53 17.84 11.32 -2.81
C ALA A 53 16.74 12.07 -3.57
N GLU A 54 16.69 11.84 -4.90
CA GLU A 54 15.58 12.24 -5.75
C GLU A 54 14.47 11.19 -5.67
N PHE A 55 13.20 11.64 -5.68
CA PHE A 55 12.04 10.78 -5.61
C PHE A 55 11.01 11.16 -6.65
N GLU A 56 10.57 10.17 -7.42
CA GLU A 56 9.49 10.30 -8.39
C GLU A 56 8.33 9.38 -8.01
N TYR A 57 7.12 9.94 -7.94
CA TYR A 57 5.91 9.18 -7.67
C TYR A 57 5.02 9.15 -8.91
N ILE A 58 4.72 7.94 -9.37
CA ILE A 58 3.85 7.68 -10.52
C ILE A 58 2.64 6.90 -10.02
N TYR A 59 1.47 7.51 -10.09
CA TYR A 59 0.22 6.83 -9.79
C TYR A 59 -0.54 6.51 -11.08
N ASN A 60 -1.40 5.49 -11.05
CA ASN A 60 -2.21 5.09 -12.19
C ASN A 60 -3.63 5.64 -12.05
N PRO A 61 -4.00 6.74 -12.73
CA PRO A 61 -5.30 7.40 -12.55
C PRO A 61 -6.46 6.63 -13.17
N SER A 62 -6.19 5.68 -14.07
CA SER A 62 -7.21 4.91 -14.79
C SER A 62 -7.58 3.59 -14.12
N ALA A 63 -6.82 3.15 -13.13
CA ALA A 63 -6.85 1.78 -12.59
C ALA A 63 -6.64 0.67 -13.64
N ASP A 64 -6.19 1.03 -14.86
CA ASP A 64 -5.87 0.07 -15.91
C ASP A 64 -4.47 -0.53 -15.68
N MET A 65 -4.40 -1.84 -15.48
CA MET A 65 -3.13 -2.53 -15.22
C MET A 65 -2.19 -2.52 -16.42
N ALA A 66 -2.69 -2.39 -17.65
CA ALA A 66 -1.84 -2.24 -18.84
C ALA A 66 -1.14 -0.87 -18.88
N ASP A 67 -1.84 0.19 -18.46
CA ASP A 67 -1.24 1.53 -18.32
C ASP A 67 -0.18 1.52 -17.19
N MET A 68 -0.46 0.85 -16.09
CA MET A 68 0.49 0.71 -15.00
C MET A 68 1.72 -0.10 -15.40
N ALA A 69 1.54 -1.21 -16.14
CA ALA A 69 2.65 -2.00 -16.68
C ALA A 69 3.53 -1.17 -17.60
N SER A 70 2.92 -0.33 -18.47
CA SER A 70 3.64 0.60 -19.34
C SER A 70 4.42 1.64 -18.54
N SER A 71 3.86 2.16 -17.44
CA SER A 71 4.53 3.10 -16.54
C SER A 71 5.72 2.45 -15.83
N ILE A 72 5.60 1.19 -15.38
CA ILE A 72 6.71 0.42 -14.80
C ILE A 72 7.84 0.26 -15.82
N GLN A 73 7.52 -0.11 -17.05
CA GLN A 73 8.53 -0.27 -18.12
C GLN A 73 9.22 1.06 -18.47
N ALA A 74 8.46 2.14 -18.59
CA ALA A 74 9.01 3.47 -18.84
C ALA A 74 9.94 3.94 -17.72
N ALA A 75 9.53 3.75 -16.47
CA ALA A 75 10.35 4.07 -15.31
C ALA A 75 11.64 3.25 -15.29
N ALA A 76 11.56 1.93 -15.49
CA ALA A 76 12.73 1.05 -15.53
C ALA A 76 13.72 1.41 -16.64
N ALA A 77 13.23 1.85 -17.80
CA ALA A 77 14.07 2.27 -18.94
C ALA A 77 14.95 3.51 -18.60
N THR A 78 14.56 4.30 -17.60
CA THR A 78 15.36 5.43 -17.11
C THR A 78 16.48 5.03 -16.17
N GLN A 79 16.63 3.74 -15.84
CA GLN A 79 17.65 3.17 -14.96
C GLN A 79 17.75 3.90 -13.59
N PRO A 80 16.67 3.93 -12.80
CA PRO A 80 16.73 4.48 -11.44
C PRO A 80 17.60 3.58 -10.53
N ASP A 81 18.07 4.12 -9.43
CA ASP A 81 18.82 3.37 -8.41
C ASP A 81 17.92 2.37 -7.64
N GLY A 82 16.60 2.47 -7.81
CA GLY A 82 15.64 1.48 -7.35
C GLY A 82 14.20 1.87 -7.63
N MET A 83 13.35 0.86 -7.68
CA MET A 83 11.90 1.03 -7.88
C MET A 83 11.11 0.40 -6.75
N VAL A 84 10.02 1.09 -6.38
CA VAL A 84 9.00 0.58 -5.46
C VAL A 84 7.70 0.42 -6.22
N ILE A 85 7.10 -0.77 -6.20
CA ILE A 85 5.95 -1.08 -7.05
C ILE A 85 4.86 -1.74 -6.22
N SER A 86 3.64 -1.20 -6.24
CA SER A 86 2.48 -1.90 -5.71
C SER A 86 2.03 -2.99 -6.70
N LEU A 87 1.59 -4.15 -6.21
CA LEU A 87 1.34 -5.33 -7.05
C LEU A 87 -0.06 -5.91 -6.83
N PRO A 88 -1.13 -5.17 -7.22
CA PRO A 88 -2.51 -5.62 -7.02
C PRO A 88 -2.88 -6.83 -7.90
N ASP A 89 -2.33 -6.89 -9.10
CA ASP A 89 -2.54 -7.96 -10.08
C ASP A 89 -1.19 -8.52 -10.54
N PRO A 90 -0.71 -9.62 -9.95
CA PRO A 90 0.57 -10.23 -10.30
C PRO A 90 0.62 -10.77 -11.73
N ASP A 91 -0.49 -11.18 -12.30
CA ASP A 91 -0.54 -11.71 -13.68
C ASP A 91 -0.37 -10.59 -14.70
N ALA A 92 -1.01 -9.44 -14.47
CA ALA A 92 -0.91 -8.29 -15.36
C ALA A 92 0.43 -7.56 -15.23
N LEU A 93 0.95 -7.36 -14.01
CA LEU A 93 2.14 -6.53 -13.74
C LEU A 93 3.44 -7.34 -13.66
N GLY A 94 3.37 -8.64 -13.39
CA GLY A 94 4.53 -9.50 -13.22
C GLY A 94 5.54 -9.46 -14.36
N PRO A 95 5.12 -9.51 -15.64
CA PRO A 95 6.04 -9.39 -16.77
C PRO A 95 6.85 -8.08 -16.77
N ALA A 96 6.24 -6.94 -16.43
CA ALA A 96 6.93 -5.64 -16.37
C ALA A 96 7.92 -5.57 -15.21
N ILE A 97 7.57 -6.12 -14.05
CA ILE A 97 8.47 -6.21 -12.89
C ILE A 97 9.67 -7.11 -13.19
N LYS A 98 9.45 -8.29 -13.78
CA LYS A 98 10.54 -9.19 -14.20
C LYS A 98 11.48 -8.52 -15.20
N ALA A 99 10.94 -7.73 -16.13
CA ALA A 99 11.75 -7.00 -17.09
C ALA A 99 12.61 -5.91 -16.42
N ALA A 100 12.06 -5.17 -15.44
CA ALA A 100 12.82 -4.20 -14.66
C ALA A 100 13.97 -4.85 -13.88
N VAL A 101 13.70 -5.98 -13.20
CA VAL A 101 14.71 -6.76 -12.47
C VAL A 101 15.78 -7.29 -13.42
N ALA A 102 15.38 -7.83 -14.58
CA ALA A 102 16.32 -8.34 -15.58
C ALA A 102 17.21 -7.23 -16.20
N ALA A 103 16.72 -5.99 -16.22
CA ALA A 103 17.48 -4.81 -16.63
C ALA A 103 18.44 -4.31 -15.52
N GLY A 104 18.50 -4.99 -14.37
CA GLY A 104 19.40 -4.67 -13.27
C GLY A 104 18.86 -3.61 -12.30
N VAL A 105 17.61 -3.20 -12.42
CA VAL A 105 16.99 -2.24 -11.49
C VAL A 105 16.56 -2.97 -10.21
N PRO A 106 17.03 -2.57 -9.03
CA PRO A 106 16.56 -3.11 -7.76
C PRO A 106 15.08 -2.80 -7.55
N VAL A 107 14.25 -3.82 -7.29
CA VAL A 107 12.80 -3.66 -7.11
C VAL A 107 12.38 -4.13 -5.73
N ILE A 108 11.59 -3.32 -5.04
CA ILE A 108 10.83 -3.70 -3.84
C ILE A 108 9.34 -3.61 -4.18
N THR A 109 8.57 -4.66 -3.88
CA THR A 109 7.11 -4.56 -3.96
C THR A 109 6.54 -4.01 -2.66
N MET A 110 5.40 -3.35 -2.73
CA MET A 110 4.75 -2.80 -1.55
C MET A 110 3.23 -2.94 -1.61
N ASN A 111 2.57 -2.82 -0.46
CA ASN A 111 1.12 -2.86 -0.29
C ASN A 111 0.51 -4.22 -0.68
N SER A 112 0.28 -4.45 -1.96
CA SER A 112 -0.30 -5.68 -2.51
C SER A 112 0.77 -6.60 -3.09
N GLY A 113 0.48 -7.91 -3.21
CA GLY A 113 1.29 -8.87 -3.95
C GLY A 113 2.39 -9.56 -3.14
N LEU A 114 2.28 -9.62 -1.82
CA LEU A 114 3.24 -10.28 -0.92
C LEU A 114 3.64 -11.68 -1.42
N GLU A 115 2.66 -12.52 -1.75
CA GLU A 115 2.89 -13.93 -2.13
C GLU A 115 3.64 -14.08 -3.46
N SER A 116 3.50 -13.11 -4.37
CA SER A 116 4.11 -13.14 -5.70
C SER A 116 5.47 -12.43 -5.77
N SER A 117 5.77 -11.55 -4.83
CA SER A 117 6.93 -10.66 -4.82
C SER A 117 8.25 -11.38 -5.12
N ALA A 118 8.58 -12.41 -4.34
CA ALA A 118 9.83 -13.16 -4.47
C ALA A 118 9.97 -13.88 -5.83
N SER A 119 8.87 -14.44 -6.35
CA SER A 119 8.86 -15.15 -7.63
C SER A 119 9.07 -14.25 -8.84
N LEU A 120 8.87 -12.95 -8.68
CA LEU A 120 9.12 -11.92 -9.68
C LEU A 120 10.53 -11.34 -9.63
N GLY A 121 11.34 -11.76 -8.64
CA GLY A 121 12.72 -11.31 -8.45
C GLY A 121 12.83 -10.00 -7.67
N ALA A 122 11.76 -9.53 -7.03
CA ALA A 122 11.85 -8.39 -6.12
C ALA A 122 12.71 -8.73 -4.90
N LEU A 123 13.43 -7.74 -4.40
CA LEU A 123 14.34 -7.89 -3.26
C LEU A 123 13.60 -8.26 -1.97
N MET A 124 12.43 -7.67 -1.78
CA MET A 124 11.51 -7.95 -0.67
C MET A 124 10.15 -7.32 -0.92
N HIS A 125 9.24 -7.54 0.02
CA HIS A 125 7.95 -6.88 0.10
C HIS A 125 7.84 -6.05 1.38
N VAL A 126 7.24 -4.85 1.28
CA VAL A 126 6.86 -4.02 2.42
C VAL A 126 5.36 -3.83 2.40
N GLY A 127 4.65 -4.47 3.31
CA GLY A 127 3.18 -4.45 3.30
C GLY A 127 2.56 -5.27 4.43
N GLN A 128 1.25 -5.22 4.52
CA GLN A 128 0.50 -5.99 5.49
C GLN A 128 0.33 -7.45 5.00
N PRO A 129 0.42 -8.46 5.87
CA PRO A 129 -0.01 -9.82 5.53
C PRO A 129 -1.55 -9.87 5.50
N GLU A 130 -2.13 -9.65 4.33
CA GLU A 130 -3.55 -9.30 4.16
C GLU A 130 -4.52 -10.39 4.59
N LYS A 131 -4.22 -11.65 4.30
CA LYS A 131 -5.03 -12.79 4.76
C LYS A 131 -5.09 -12.85 6.28
N LEU A 132 -3.95 -12.67 6.95
CA LEU A 132 -3.86 -12.64 8.41
C LEU A 132 -4.61 -11.44 9.00
N ALA A 133 -4.54 -10.28 8.35
CA ALA A 133 -5.27 -9.09 8.76
C ALA A 133 -6.78 -9.33 8.67
N GLY A 134 -7.26 -9.92 7.58
CA GLY A 134 -8.65 -10.34 7.42
C GLY A 134 -9.09 -11.34 8.49
N GLN A 135 -8.29 -12.39 8.76
CA GLN A 135 -8.58 -13.37 9.83
C GLN A 135 -8.69 -12.71 11.19
N SER A 136 -7.78 -11.76 11.49
CA SER A 136 -7.77 -11.04 12.76
C SER A 136 -9.00 -10.14 12.91
N ALA A 137 -9.40 -9.44 11.82
CA ALA A 137 -10.62 -8.65 11.77
C ALA A 137 -11.88 -9.51 11.97
N GLY A 138 -11.98 -10.63 11.25
CA GLY A 138 -13.12 -11.55 11.36
C GLY A 138 -13.23 -12.19 12.74
N LYS A 139 -12.10 -12.57 13.34
CA LYS A 139 -12.06 -13.10 14.71
C LYS A 139 -12.56 -12.06 15.73
N ARG A 140 -12.14 -10.82 15.59
CA ARG A 140 -12.58 -9.73 16.45
C ARG A 140 -14.07 -9.45 16.24
N ALA A 141 -14.52 -9.27 15.01
CA ALA A 141 -15.92 -9.03 14.70
C ALA A 141 -16.84 -10.12 15.26
N LYS A 142 -16.45 -11.40 15.11
CA LYS A 142 -17.16 -12.53 15.71
C LYS A 142 -17.25 -12.44 17.22
N SER A 143 -16.16 -12.05 17.89
CA SER A 143 -16.16 -11.88 19.35
C SER A 143 -17.04 -10.71 19.83
N GLU A 144 -17.29 -9.74 18.94
CA GLU A 144 -18.19 -8.61 19.14
C GLU A 144 -19.64 -8.89 18.68
N GLY A 145 -19.95 -10.13 18.25
CA GLY A 145 -21.29 -10.63 17.96
C GLY A 145 -21.63 -10.77 16.47
N ALA A 146 -20.73 -10.43 15.55
CA ALA A 146 -20.96 -10.61 14.11
C ALA A 146 -21.09 -12.09 13.74
N SER A 147 -22.08 -12.41 12.90
CA SER A 147 -22.38 -13.80 12.52
C SER A 147 -22.66 -14.01 11.03
N ASN A 148 -23.08 -12.99 10.29
CA ASN A 148 -23.41 -13.04 8.87
C ASN A 148 -23.22 -11.68 8.22
N GLY A 149 -22.33 -11.57 7.22
CA GLY A 149 -21.93 -10.26 6.73
C GLY A 149 -21.76 -10.11 5.23
N LEU A 150 -21.39 -8.89 4.87
CA LEU A 150 -20.96 -8.51 3.53
C LEU A 150 -19.54 -7.97 3.58
N CYS A 151 -18.72 -8.31 2.57
CA CYS A 151 -17.44 -7.65 2.32
C CYS A 151 -17.60 -6.69 1.13
N MET A 152 -17.44 -5.40 1.39
CA MET A 152 -17.53 -4.33 0.40
C MET A 152 -16.13 -4.06 -0.16
N ILE A 153 -15.89 -4.46 -1.41
CA ILE A 153 -14.59 -4.44 -2.07
C ILE A 153 -14.63 -3.51 -3.29
N GLN A 154 -13.68 -2.58 -3.39
CA GLN A 154 -13.62 -1.60 -4.49
C GLN A 154 -12.82 -2.07 -5.71
N GLU A 155 -11.88 -2.98 -5.51
CA GLU A 155 -10.96 -3.50 -6.54
C GLU A 155 -10.99 -5.03 -6.51
N ALA A 156 -12.00 -5.62 -7.13
CA ALA A 156 -12.19 -7.08 -7.12
C ALA A 156 -11.03 -7.86 -7.79
N TYR A 157 -10.19 -7.19 -8.58
CA TYR A 157 -8.97 -7.74 -9.19
C TYR A 157 -7.76 -7.74 -8.23
N ASN A 158 -7.80 -6.94 -7.17
CA ASN A 158 -6.70 -6.75 -6.24
C ASN A 158 -6.63 -7.92 -5.25
N THR A 159 -5.60 -8.73 -5.38
CA THR A 159 -5.41 -9.95 -4.56
C THR A 159 -5.36 -9.64 -3.07
N ALA A 160 -4.77 -8.51 -2.67
CA ALA A 160 -4.70 -8.09 -1.27
C ALA A 160 -6.10 -7.85 -0.67
N LEU A 161 -6.99 -7.18 -1.42
CA LEU A 161 -8.34 -6.90 -0.93
C LEU A 161 -9.21 -8.17 -0.90
N VAL A 162 -9.00 -9.07 -1.86
CA VAL A 162 -9.62 -10.40 -1.83
C VAL A 162 -9.20 -11.17 -0.58
N ASP A 163 -7.90 -11.18 -0.27
CA ASP A 163 -7.35 -11.82 0.92
C ASP A 163 -7.93 -11.28 2.23
N ARG A 164 -8.18 -9.96 2.33
CA ARG A 164 -8.87 -9.36 3.49
C ARG A 164 -10.27 -9.95 3.66
N CYS A 165 -11.04 -10.00 2.58
CA CYS A 165 -12.39 -10.57 2.60
C CYS A 165 -12.36 -12.06 2.94
N GLU A 166 -11.54 -12.85 2.27
CA GLU A 166 -11.44 -14.28 2.51
C GLU A 166 -11.00 -14.60 3.94
N GLY A 167 -9.97 -13.90 4.44
CA GLY A 167 -9.52 -14.05 5.82
C GLY A 167 -10.63 -13.76 6.84
N TYR A 168 -11.37 -12.67 6.64
CA TYR A 168 -12.54 -12.35 7.48
C TYR A 168 -13.59 -13.45 7.41
N GLY A 169 -13.86 -13.96 6.21
CA GLY A 169 -14.84 -15.02 5.95
C GLY A 169 -14.57 -16.34 6.66
N GLU A 170 -13.33 -16.61 7.07
CA GLU A 170 -12.99 -17.78 7.87
C GLU A 170 -13.63 -17.77 9.28
N ASN A 171 -14.02 -16.60 9.77
CA ASN A 171 -14.60 -16.41 11.10
C ASN A 171 -16.06 -15.96 11.07
N VAL A 172 -16.44 -15.10 10.13
CA VAL A 172 -17.78 -14.58 9.90
C VAL A 172 -18.14 -14.83 8.44
N PRO A 173 -19.10 -15.70 8.13
CA PRO A 173 -19.54 -15.92 6.74
C PRO A 173 -19.91 -14.61 6.06
N ILE A 174 -19.38 -14.37 4.87
CA ILE A 174 -19.58 -13.13 4.12
C ILE A 174 -19.88 -13.38 2.64
N LYS A 175 -20.55 -12.45 2.01
CA LYS A 175 -20.65 -12.31 0.55
C LYS A 175 -19.82 -11.12 0.09
N PHE A 176 -19.15 -11.25 -1.05
CA PHE A 176 -18.39 -10.18 -1.68
C PHE A 176 -19.32 -9.29 -2.49
N ILE A 177 -19.18 -8.00 -2.33
CA ILE A 177 -19.93 -6.96 -3.05
C ILE A 177 -18.93 -6.01 -3.68
N ASP A 178 -18.79 -6.05 -4.98
CA ASP A 178 -17.98 -5.08 -5.73
C ASP A 178 -18.66 -3.71 -5.70
N THR A 179 -18.00 -2.75 -5.05
CA THR A 179 -18.50 -1.38 -4.90
C THR A 179 -17.90 -0.42 -5.92
N THR A 180 -16.83 -0.78 -6.62
CA THR A 180 -15.92 0.13 -7.33
C THR A 180 -15.31 1.21 -6.42
N SER A 181 -14.46 2.08 -6.97
CA SER A 181 -13.81 3.17 -6.20
C SER A 181 -14.53 4.52 -6.32
N ASP A 182 -15.57 4.64 -7.17
CA ASP A 182 -16.32 5.89 -7.30
C ASP A 182 -17.25 6.12 -6.10
N PRO A 183 -17.14 7.25 -5.37
CA PRO A 183 -17.87 7.48 -4.13
C PRO A 183 -19.41 7.40 -4.28
N ALA A 184 -19.96 7.88 -5.40
CA ALA A 184 -21.41 7.83 -5.63
C ALA A 184 -21.88 6.40 -5.93
N THR A 185 -21.06 5.66 -6.66
CA THR A 185 -21.30 4.26 -7.00
C THR A 185 -21.19 3.38 -5.75
N ILE A 186 -20.22 3.64 -4.85
CA ILE A 186 -20.10 2.95 -3.57
C ILE A 186 -21.41 3.04 -2.78
N VAL A 187 -21.92 4.25 -2.56
CA VAL A 187 -23.17 4.45 -1.80
C VAL A 187 -24.33 3.70 -2.46
N THR A 188 -24.48 3.82 -3.78
CA THR A 188 -25.57 3.18 -4.54
C THR A 188 -25.50 1.66 -4.44
N ARG A 189 -24.33 1.06 -4.68
CA ARG A 189 -24.13 -0.40 -4.63
C ARG A 189 -24.26 -0.95 -3.21
N ALA A 190 -23.72 -0.22 -2.22
CA ALA A 190 -23.86 -0.58 -0.82
C ALA A 190 -25.33 -0.58 -0.40
N THR A 191 -26.09 0.47 -0.73
CA THR A 191 -27.54 0.54 -0.44
C THR A 191 -28.28 -0.64 -1.05
N ALA A 192 -28.05 -0.94 -2.33
CA ALA A 192 -28.69 -2.07 -3.00
C ALA A 192 -28.33 -3.42 -2.36
N ALA A 193 -27.05 -3.61 -2.01
CA ALA A 193 -26.58 -4.84 -1.38
C ALA A 193 -27.16 -5.04 0.02
N LEU A 194 -27.23 -3.97 0.82
CA LEU A 194 -27.81 -3.98 2.16
C LEU A 194 -29.31 -4.31 2.13
N GLN A 195 -30.05 -3.73 1.20
CA GLN A 195 -31.47 -4.01 1.00
C GLN A 195 -31.75 -5.44 0.50
N ALA A 196 -30.91 -5.96 -0.38
CA ALA A 196 -31.07 -7.28 -0.96
C ALA A 196 -30.68 -8.44 -0.02
N ASN A 197 -29.94 -8.18 1.06
CA ASN A 197 -29.43 -9.19 1.98
C ASN A 197 -30.01 -8.98 3.38
N SER A 198 -31.28 -9.33 3.56
CA SER A 198 -31.94 -9.32 4.88
C SER A 198 -31.25 -10.32 5.83
N GLY A 199 -31.06 -9.90 7.09
CA GLY A 199 -30.47 -10.76 8.13
C GLY A 199 -28.93 -10.73 8.19
N ILE A 200 -28.27 -9.79 7.50
CA ILE A 200 -26.87 -9.48 7.78
C ILE A 200 -26.77 -8.66 9.07
N ASP A 201 -25.75 -8.95 9.84
CA ASP A 201 -25.43 -8.25 11.10
C ASP A 201 -24.01 -7.67 11.10
N ALA A 202 -23.25 -7.88 10.01
CA ALA A 202 -21.90 -7.39 9.86
C ALA A 202 -21.60 -6.85 8.46
N VAL A 203 -20.74 -5.82 8.39
CA VAL A 203 -20.15 -5.32 7.15
C VAL A 203 -18.68 -5.09 7.34
N LEU A 204 -17.88 -5.60 6.40
CA LEU A 204 -16.46 -5.28 6.26
C LEU A 204 -16.27 -4.37 5.05
N SER A 205 -15.64 -3.22 5.22
CA SER A 205 -15.23 -2.31 4.15
C SER A 205 -13.70 -2.33 4.02
N VAL A 206 -13.19 -2.71 2.84
CA VAL A 206 -11.75 -2.98 2.70
C VAL A 206 -10.89 -1.79 2.26
N GLY A 207 -11.43 -0.58 2.35
CA GLY A 207 -10.73 0.67 2.10
C GLY A 207 -11.45 1.87 2.75
N PRO A 208 -10.76 3.01 2.97
CA PRO A 208 -11.29 4.11 3.79
C PRO A 208 -12.47 4.83 3.13
N HIS A 209 -12.42 5.07 1.82
CA HIS A 209 -13.55 5.69 1.09
C HIS A 209 -14.75 4.74 0.95
N VAL A 210 -14.51 3.42 0.87
CA VAL A 210 -15.58 2.41 0.93
C VAL A 210 -16.25 2.43 2.31
N CYS A 211 -15.44 2.51 3.38
CA CYS A 211 -15.94 2.61 4.75
C CYS A 211 -16.91 3.79 4.91
N SER A 212 -16.51 4.98 4.46
CA SER A 212 -17.34 6.19 4.54
C SER A 212 -18.62 6.08 3.71
N GLY A 213 -18.52 5.55 2.49
CA GLY A 213 -19.69 5.35 1.61
C GLY A 213 -20.70 4.33 2.15
N VAL A 214 -20.19 3.23 2.71
CA VAL A 214 -21.02 2.19 3.35
C VAL A 214 -21.68 2.71 4.62
N ALA A 215 -20.96 3.44 5.47
CA ALA A 215 -21.51 4.06 6.66
C ALA A 215 -22.67 5.00 6.30
N LYS A 216 -22.51 5.80 5.22
CA LYS A 216 -23.59 6.65 4.70
C LYS A 216 -24.79 5.82 4.23
N ALA A 217 -24.57 4.74 3.48
CA ALA A 217 -25.66 3.88 3.01
C ALA A 217 -26.43 3.25 4.18
N MET A 218 -25.74 2.82 5.24
CA MET A 218 -26.35 2.30 6.46
C MET A 218 -27.18 3.36 7.18
N ASP A 219 -26.66 4.60 7.29
CA ASP A 219 -27.39 5.73 7.89
C ASP A 219 -28.66 6.06 7.11
N ASP A 220 -28.58 6.16 5.77
CA ASP A 220 -29.71 6.46 4.90
C ASP A 220 -30.82 5.40 5.01
N LEU A 221 -30.46 4.15 5.30
CA LEU A 221 -31.39 3.03 5.51
C LEU A 221 -31.85 2.89 6.96
N GLY A 222 -31.32 3.66 7.90
CA GLY A 222 -31.56 3.47 9.33
C GLY A 222 -31.11 2.09 9.83
N MET A 223 -30.10 1.50 9.21
CA MET A 223 -29.60 0.17 9.50
C MET A 223 -28.49 0.22 10.54
N SER A 224 -28.52 -0.72 11.49
CA SER A 224 -27.44 -0.93 12.44
C SER A 224 -26.87 -2.34 12.22
N ALA A 225 -25.57 -2.43 11.96
CA ALA A 225 -24.81 -3.68 11.87
C ALA A 225 -23.40 -3.43 12.40
N HIS A 226 -22.68 -4.52 12.75
CA HIS A 226 -21.27 -4.42 13.10
C HIS A 226 -20.48 -3.98 11.86
N HIS A 227 -19.96 -2.75 11.87
CA HIS A 227 -19.17 -2.22 10.76
C HIS A 227 -17.69 -2.16 11.14
N SER A 228 -16.87 -2.88 10.40
CA SER A 228 -15.42 -2.86 10.50
C SER A 228 -14.78 -2.42 9.19
N CYS A 229 -13.64 -1.75 9.26
CA CYS A 229 -13.00 -1.15 8.11
C CYS A 229 -11.51 -1.49 8.02
N PHE A 230 -10.93 -1.18 6.88
CA PHE A 230 -9.50 -1.09 6.69
C PHE A 230 -9.11 0.35 6.39
N ASP A 231 -7.93 0.71 6.85
CA ASP A 231 -7.23 1.96 6.65
C ASP A 231 -7.78 3.15 7.43
N LEU A 232 -6.94 4.17 7.51
CA LEU A 232 -7.23 5.40 8.21
C LEU A 232 -7.56 6.51 7.22
N SER A 233 -8.52 7.34 7.58
CA SER A 233 -8.76 8.66 7.03
C SER A 233 -9.44 9.52 8.10
N PRO A 234 -9.45 10.86 7.96
CA PRO A 234 -10.20 11.72 8.89
C PRO A 234 -11.65 11.27 9.05
N GLU A 235 -12.33 10.92 7.95
CA GLU A 235 -13.73 10.48 7.95
C GLU A 235 -13.91 9.15 8.70
N VAL A 236 -13.00 8.18 8.52
CA VAL A 236 -13.05 6.90 9.25
C VAL A 236 -12.85 7.13 10.75
N MET A 237 -11.94 8.03 11.13
CA MET A 237 -11.72 8.39 12.53
C MET A 237 -12.96 9.05 13.14
N ASP A 238 -13.65 9.91 12.41
CA ASP A 238 -14.91 10.52 12.85
C ASP A 238 -16.01 9.46 13.03
N LEU A 239 -16.11 8.48 12.14
CA LEU A 239 -17.06 7.37 12.25
C LEU A 239 -16.77 6.48 13.48
N ILE A 240 -15.51 6.21 13.78
CA ILE A 240 -15.11 5.48 15.00
C ILE A 240 -15.50 6.26 16.26
N ASN A 241 -15.19 7.56 16.31
CA ASN A 241 -15.51 8.42 17.43
C ASN A 241 -17.04 8.53 17.65
N ALA A 242 -17.81 8.55 16.57
CA ALA A 242 -19.26 8.52 16.59
C ALA A 242 -19.86 7.15 16.94
N GLY A 243 -19.06 6.08 16.98
CA GLY A 243 -19.52 4.72 17.25
C GLY A 243 -20.25 4.05 16.08
N LYS A 244 -20.09 4.57 14.86
CA LYS A 244 -20.66 4.01 13.62
C LYS A 244 -19.77 2.92 13.01
N VAL A 245 -18.48 2.94 13.31
CA VAL A 245 -17.48 1.93 12.96
C VAL A 245 -16.92 1.36 14.25
N SER A 246 -16.94 0.05 14.37
CA SER A 246 -16.47 -0.65 15.58
C SER A 246 -14.95 -0.56 15.69
N PHE A 247 -14.25 -0.80 14.58
CA PHE A 247 -12.81 -0.65 14.45
C PHE A 247 -12.40 -0.52 12.98
N THR A 248 -11.20 0.01 12.76
CA THR A 248 -10.50 -0.09 11.49
C THR A 248 -9.14 -0.77 11.69
N ILE A 249 -8.59 -1.35 10.62
CA ILE A 249 -7.25 -1.91 10.61
C ILE A 249 -6.31 -0.93 9.93
N ASP A 250 -5.34 -0.43 10.68
CA ASP A 250 -4.24 0.39 10.17
C ASP A 250 -3.14 -0.52 9.64
N GLN A 251 -2.79 -0.34 8.39
CA GLN A 251 -1.64 -0.98 7.76
C GLN A 251 -0.42 -0.05 7.64
N GLN A 252 -0.42 1.09 8.31
CA GLN A 252 0.68 2.06 8.36
C GLN A 252 1.11 2.55 6.97
N GLN A 253 0.21 3.21 6.25
CA GLN A 253 0.40 3.68 4.88
C GLN A 253 1.72 4.46 4.69
N ARG A 254 2.05 5.36 5.63
CA ARG A 254 3.27 6.16 5.57
C ARG A 254 4.53 5.29 5.65
N LEU A 255 4.51 4.23 6.49
CA LEU A 255 5.60 3.28 6.61
C LEU A 255 5.82 2.53 5.29
N GLN A 256 4.72 2.12 4.63
CA GLN A 256 4.79 1.46 3.32
C GLN A 256 5.45 2.33 2.24
N GLY A 257 5.28 3.64 2.31
CA GLY A 257 5.99 4.57 1.42
C GLY A 257 7.44 4.82 1.84
N TYR A 258 7.70 4.92 3.15
CA TYR A 258 8.97 5.31 3.71
C TYR A 258 10.02 4.18 3.66
N MET A 259 9.67 3.01 4.16
CA MET A 259 10.63 1.91 4.36
C MET A 259 11.25 1.38 3.06
N PRO A 260 10.53 1.21 1.96
CA PRO A 260 11.14 0.72 0.72
C PRO A 260 12.28 1.61 0.22
N ILE A 261 12.14 2.93 0.31
CA ILE A 261 13.17 3.90 -0.11
C ILE A 261 14.42 3.76 0.78
N ILE A 262 14.26 3.67 2.09
CA ILE A 262 15.38 3.47 3.02
C ILE A 262 16.08 2.13 2.76
N VAL A 263 15.32 1.07 2.51
CA VAL A 263 15.90 -0.25 2.23
C VAL A 263 16.67 -0.26 0.91
N LEU A 264 16.15 0.36 -0.15
CA LEU A 264 16.87 0.50 -1.42
C LEU A 264 18.19 1.28 -1.25
N HIS A 265 18.13 2.38 -0.49
CA HIS A 265 19.35 3.15 -0.16
C HIS A 265 20.39 2.31 0.59
N LEU A 266 19.98 1.56 1.60
CA LEU A 266 20.86 0.66 2.33
C LEU A 266 21.42 -0.44 1.43
N TYR A 267 20.59 -1.02 0.57
CA TYR A 267 21.00 -2.04 -0.41
C TYR A 267 22.11 -1.50 -1.31
N ASN A 268 21.93 -0.34 -1.89
CA ASN A 268 22.89 0.29 -2.81
C ASN A 268 24.22 0.64 -2.12
N ASN A 269 24.17 1.04 -0.84
CA ASN A 269 25.33 1.52 -0.08
C ASN A 269 25.97 0.46 0.83
N SER A 270 25.47 -0.78 0.83
CA SER A 270 25.94 -1.85 1.73
C SER A 270 26.25 -3.15 0.98
N ALA A 271 26.82 -3.06 -0.20
CA ALA A 271 27.18 -4.21 -1.05
C ALA A 271 26.01 -5.19 -1.31
N GLY A 272 24.79 -4.70 -1.42
CA GLY A 272 23.60 -5.51 -1.68
C GLY A 272 23.08 -6.30 -0.46
N LEU A 273 23.51 -5.95 0.74
CA LEU A 273 23.02 -6.60 1.96
C LEU A 273 21.61 -6.06 2.31
N LEU A 274 20.72 -6.99 2.65
CA LEU A 274 19.33 -6.70 3.01
C LEU A 274 18.98 -7.30 4.36
N PRO A 275 17.94 -6.78 5.05
CA PRO A 275 17.26 -7.54 6.10
C PRO A 275 16.79 -8.89 5.54
N GLY A 276 16.86 -9.94 6.34
CA GLY A 276 16.59 -11.30 5.88
C GLY A 276 15.12 -11.65 5.61
N ALA A 277 14.17 -10.68 5.66
CA ALA A 277 12.74 -10.93 5.51
C ALA A 277 11.98 -9.71 5.01
N ASN A 278 10.74 -9.93 4.55
CA ASN A 278 9.78 -8.88 4.26
C ASN A 278 9.50 -8.00 5.50
N ILE A 279 9.09 -6.76 5.28
CA ILE A 279 8.76 -5.82 6.37
C ILE A 279 7.23 -5.74 6.51
N PRO A 280 6.63 -6.38 7.53
CA PRO A 280 5.20 -6.27 7.77
C PRO A 280 4.84 -4.89 8.32
N SER A 281 3.79 -4.29 7.78
CA SER A 281 3.33 -2.95 8.16
C SER A 281 2.03 -2.94 8.97
N GLY A 282 1.52 -4.09 9.36
CA GLY A 282 0.27 -4.27 10.11
C GLY A 282 0.03 -5.75 10.42
N PRO A 283 -1.19 -6.13 10.87
CA PRO A 283 -2.34 -5.27 11.17
C PRO A 283 -2.27 -4.57 12.52
N GLY A 284 -2.67 -3.30 12.56
CA GLY A 284 -2.89 -2.55 13.79
C GLY A 284 -4.39 -2.24 13.97
N PHE A 285 -4.98 -2.52 15.14
CA PHE A 285 -6.37 -2.19 15.39
C PHE A 285 -6.52 -0.77 15.93
N VAL A 286 -7.38 0.01 15.30
CA VAL A 286 -7.78 1.34 15.76
C VAL A 286 -9.28 1.34 16.03
N ASP A 287 -9.64 1.71 17.25
CA ASP A 287 -11.00 1.84 17.72
C ASP A 287 -11.15 3.06 18.64
N LYS A 288 -12.33 3.25 19.22
CA LYS A 288 -12.60 4.40 20.08
C LYS A 288 -11.65 4.53 21.28
N SER A 289 -11.02 3.45 21.75
CA SER A 289 -10.14 3.48 22.92
C SER A 289 -8.76 4.07 22.60
N ASN A 290 -8.30 4.00 21.36
CA ASN A 290 -6.96 4.46 20.95
C ASN A 290 -6.96 5.45 19.78
N ALA A 291 -8.12 5.77 19.19
CA ALA A 291 -8.26 6.67 18.05
C ALA A 291 -7.57 8.04 18.27
N SER A 292 -7.59 8.57 19.49
CA SER A 292 -6.94 9.85 19.82
C SER A 292 -5.40 9.80 19.80
N GLN A 293 -4.80 8.62 19.71
CA GLN A 293 -3.34 8.40 19.73
C GLN A 293 -2.79 8.16 18.32
N VAL A 294 -3.66 8.06 17.31
CA VAL A 294 -3.31 7.75 15.94
C VAL A 294 -3.62 8.96 15.05
N SER A 295 -2.67 9.36 14.22
CA SER A 295 -2.88 10.39 13.20
C SER A 295 -3.38 9.73 11.91
N ALA A 296 -4.50 10.24 11.40
CA ALA A 296 -5.09 9.80 10.13
C ALA A 296 -4.56 10.63 8.96
#